data_51b31bd6a8b2e08a55e51223313b29ac
#
_entry.id   51b31bd6a8b2e08a55e51223313b29ac
#
_cell.length_a   1.000
_cell.length_b   1.000
_cell.length_c   1.000
_cell.angle_alpha   90.00
_cell.angle_beta   90.00
_cell.angle_gamma   90.00
#
_symmetry.space_group_name_H-M   'P 1'
#
loop_
_entity.id
_entity.type
_entity.pdbx_description
1 polymer ?
#
loop_
_entity_poly.entity_id
_entity_poly.type
_entity_poly.pdbx_seq_one_letter_code
_entity_poly.pdbx_strand_id
1 'polypeptide(L)'
;DRPVSPTPAGEVLLRYVKALRIMEGSALQELAPQPKLHAPVPLSIAVNADSLATWFPEVLKELLLSQLVALEVIADDQDHTSQLLSRGEVIGCISTSAKAADGFVVECLGAMEYRCYATPDFAVSAFPDGLTVPSVLATPAVLFNRKDSLHDDFLKRHFGFAVERYARHYLPSPVALLEGVAMGAGYGLVPSWQAAPL
;
A
#
# COMPACT_ATOMS: atom_id res chain seq x y z
N ASP A 1 25.23 6.07 22.71
CA ASP A 1 24.83 4.68 22.42
C ASP A 1 24.48 4.59 20.93
N ARG A 2 25.23 3.76 20.19
CA ARG A 2 24.84 3.44 18.81
C ARG A 2 23.80 2.32 18.88
N PRO A 3 22.69 2.40 18.14
CA PRO A 3 21.73 1.31 18.07
C PRO A 3 22.45 0.06 17.57
N VAL A 4 22.27 -1.07 18.26
CA VAL A 4 22.81 -2.37 17.86
C VAL A 4 22.01 -2.84 16.66
N SER A 5 22.67 -3.07 15.53
CA SER A 5 22.05 -3.61 14.33
C SER A 5 22.44 -5.09 14.17
N PRO A 6 21.52 -5.98 13.77
CA PRO A 6 21.87 -7.37 13.51
C PRO A 6 22.84 -7.48 12.33
N THR A 7 23.68 -8.51 12.35
CA THR A 7 24.45 -8.91 11.17
C THR A 7 23.52 -9.60 10.14
N PRO A 8 23.90 -9.78 8.87
CA PRO A 8 23.09 -10.50 7.90
C PRO A 8 22.68 -11.91 8.38
N ALA A 9 23.57 -12.63 9.06
CA ALA A 9 23.23 -13.91 9.68
C ALA A 9 22.25 -13.74 10.86
N GLY A 10 22.38 -12.65 11.61
CA GLY A 10 21.47 -12.29 12.70
C GLY A 10 20.05 -11.97 12.19
N GLU A 11 19.92 -11.31 11.05
CA GLU A 11 18.62 -11.05 10.40
C GLU A 11 17.92 -12.36 10.01
N VAL A 12 18.67 -13.31 9.45
CA VAL A 12 18.14 -14.65 9.14
C VAL A 12 17.63 -15.34 10.41
N LEU A 13 18.43 -15.36 11.49
CA LEU A 13 18.02 -15.97 12.76
C LEU A 13 16.80 -15.30 13.37
N LEU A 14 16.72 -13.96 13.35
CA LEU A 14 15.56 -13.22 13.87
C LEU A 14 14.28 -13.57 13.12
N ARG A 15 14.35 -13.74 11.81
CA ARG A 15 13.21 -14.19 10.99
C ARG A 15 12.68 -15.55 11.44
N TYR A 16 13.56 -16.52 11.62
CA TYR A 16 13.17 -17.85 12.10
C TYR A 16 12.63 -17.84 13.53
N VAL A 17 13.23 -17.06 14.43
CA VAL A 17 12.74 -16.93 15.81
C VAL A 17 11.34 -16.33 15.85
N LYS A 18 11.04 -15.31 15.02
CA LYS A 18 9.69 -14.74 14.92
C LYS A 18 8.67 -15.76 14.41
N ALA A 19 9.02 -16.52 13.36
CA ALA A 19 8.17 -17.58 12.82
C ALA A 19 7.89 -18.68 13.86
N LEU A 20 8.93 -19.13 14.59
CA LEU A 20 8.78 -20.12 15.65
C LEU A 20 7.87 -19.64 16.79
N ARG A 21 7.96 -18.37 17.19
CA ARG A 21 7.06 -17.80 18.22
C ARG A 21 5.60 -17.81 17.79
N ILE A 22 5.33 -17.54 16.53
CA ILE A 22 3.96 -17.60 15.97
C ILE A 22 3.44 -19.04 15.99
N MET A 23 4.28 -20.00 15.55
CA MET A 23 3.92 -21.43 15.58
C MET A 23 3.68 -21.93 17.00
N GLU A 24 4.54 -21.54 17.95
CA GLU A 24 4.37 -21.85 19.37
C GLU A 24 3.05 -21.29 19.91
N GLY A 25 2.75 -20.00 19.63
CA GLY A 25 1.50 -19.35 20.01
C GLY A 25 0.27 -20.06 19.44
N SER A 26 0.30 -20.45 18.17
CA SER A 26 -0.78 -21.21 17.52
C SER A 26 -0.95 -22.60 18.16
N ALA A 27 0.13 -23.31 18.41
CA ALA A 27 0.08 -24.63 19.06
C ALA A 27 -0.50 -24.55 20.48
N LEU A 28 -0.11 -23.53 21.25
CA LEU A 28 -0.66 -23.32 22.59
C LEU A 28 -2.17 -23.00 22.57
N GLN A 29 -2.62 -22.24 21.57
CA GLN A 29 -4.07 -21.95 21.38
C GLN A 29 -4.85 -23.23 21.02
N GLU A 30 -4.30 -24.11 20.18
CA GLU A 30 -4.94 -25.40 19.84
C GLU A 30 -5.01 -26.35 21.03
N LEU A 31 -3.94 -26.41 21.83
CA LEU A 31 -3.85 -27.31 23.00
C LEU A 31 -4.72 -26.86 24.17
N ALA A 32 -4.92 -25.57 24.34
CA ALA A 32 -5.68 -25.02 25.45
C ALA A 32 -6.65 -23.94 24.96
N PRO A 33 -7.81 -24.31 24.40
CA PRO A 33 -8.74 -23.38 23.73
C PRO A 33 -9.51 -22.44 24.67
N GLN A 34 -8.93 -22.06 25.82
CA GLN A 34 -9.51 -21.04 26.71
C GLN A 34 -8.92 -19.67 26.34
N PRO A 35 -9.64 -18.84 25.58
CA PRO A 35 -9.11 -17.58 25.00
C PRO A 35 -8.69 -16.53 26.04
N LYS A 36 -9.00 -16.70 27.30
CA LYS A 36 -8.67 -15.75 28.38
C LYS A 36 -7.31 -15.97 29.05
N LEU A 37 -6.58 -17.03 28.70
CA LEU A 37 -5.31 -17.39 29.36
C LEU A 37 -4.06 -17.09 28.54
N HIS A 38 -4.19 -16.81 27.26
CA HIS A 38 -3.04 -16.59 26.40
C HIS A 38 -2.93 -15.13 25.96
N ALA A 39 -1.74 -14.56 26.06
CA ALA A 39 -1.47 -13.25 25.50
C ALA A 39 -1.63 -13.31 23.96
N PRO A 40 -2.20 -12.28 23.33
CA PRO A 40 -2.28 -12.22 21.86
C PRO A 40 -0.90 -12.40 21.22
N VAL A 41 -0.85 -13.16 20.14
CA VAL A 41 0.41 -13.40 19.40
C VAL A 41 0.79 -12.12 18.65
N PRO A 42 2.00 -11.55 18.87
CA PRO A 42 2.42 -10.37 18.14
C PRO A 42 2.67 -10.71 16.66
N LEU A 43 2.05 -9.94 15.77
CA LEU A 43 2.08 -10.12 14.33
C LEU A 43 2.40 -8.80 13.65
N SER A 44 3.53 -8.70 12.93
CA SER A 44 3.88 -7.50 12.16
C SER A 44 3.76 -7.80 10.68
N ILE A 45 3.02 -6.97 9.95
CA ILE A 45 2.83 -7.07 8.50
C ILE A 45 3.07 -5.72 7.83
N ALA A 46 3.57 -5.71 6.59
CA ALA A 46 3.73 -4.51 5.81
C ALA A 46 2.64 -4.42 4.74
N VAL A 47 1.99 -3.27 4.65
CA VAL A 47 0.88 -3.03 3.72
C VAL A 47 1.08 -1.68 3.04
N ASN A 48 0.89 -1.62 1.72
CA ASN A 48 0.94 -0.35 1.02
C ASN A 48 -0.26 0.54 1.35
N ALA A 49 -0.07 1.85 1.23
CA ALA A 49 -1.04 2.85 1.65
C ALA A 49 -2.41 2.70 0.96
N ASP A 50 -2.42 2.36 -0.34
CA ASP A 50 -3.67 2.20 -1.10
C ASP A 50 -4.47 0.98 -0.65
N SER A 51 -3.81 -0.15 -0.40
CA SER A 51 -4.46 -1.34 0.15
C SER A 51 -5.04 -1.05 1.54
N LEU A 52 -4.27 -0.36 2.38
CA LEU A 52 -4.72 0.03 3.72
C LEU A 52 -5.93 0.98 3.69
N ALA A 53 -6.01 1.86 2.69
CA ALA A 53 -7.12 2.80 2.51
C ALA A 53 -8.37 2.20 1.84
N THR A 54 -8.27 1.01 1.24
CA THR A 54 -9.34 0.43 0.42
C THR A 54 -9.91 -0.86 1.00
N TRP A 55 -9.29 -1.99 0.69
CA TRP A 55 -9.84 -3.32 0.99
C TRP A 55 -9.32 -3.95 2.30
N PHE A 56 -8.14 -3.54 2.74
CA PHE A 56 -7.48 -4.14 3.91
C PHE A 56 -8.23 -3.91 5.25
N PRO A 57 -9.00 -2.82 5.46
CA PRO A 57 -9.81 -2.64 6.67
C PRO A 57 -10.78 -3.79 6.97
N GLU A 58 -11.32 -4.47 5.96
CA GLU A 58 -12.19 -5.64 6.18
C GLU A 58 -11.40 -6.82 6.76
N VAL A 59 -10.16 -7.03 6.28
CA VAL A 59 -9.25 -8.04 6.83
C VAL A 59 -8.85 -7.69 8.27
N LEU A 60 -8.57 -6.41 8.54
CA LEU A 60 -8.26 -5.93 9.88
C LEU A 60 -9.40 -6.20 10.85
N LYS A 61 -10.63 -5.97 10.44
CA LYS A 61 -11.81 -6.19 11.27
C LYS A 61 -11.87 -7.63 11.79
N GLU A 62 -11.70 -8.61 10.92
CA GLU A 62 -11.71 -10.03 11.31
C GLU A 62 -10.55 -10.36 12.26
N LEU A 63 -9.33 -9.94 11.92
CA LEU A 63 -8.14 -10.20 12.72
C LEU A 63 -8.23 -9.59 14.13
N LEU A 64 -8.63 -8.32 14.22
CA LEU A 64 -8.68 -7.59 15.49
C LEU A 64 -9.81 -8.08 16.38
N LEU A 65 -10.97 -8.44 15.82
CA LEU A 65 -12.10 -8.99 16.58
C LEU A 65 -11.84 -10.39 17.12
N SER A 66 -10.92 -11.15 16.52
CA SER A 66 -10.53 -12.47 17.02
C SER A 66 -9.85 -12.41 18.39
N GLN A 67 -9.23 -11.30 18.76
CA GLN A 67 -8.42 -11.11 19.98
C GLN A 67 -7.26 -12.12 20.14
N LEU A 68 -6.95 -12.87 19.07
CA LEU A 68 -5.89 -13.88 19.06
C LEU A 68 -4.52 -13.29 18.72
N VAL A 69 -4.51 -12.13 18.08
CA VAL A 69 -3.29 -11.47 17.60
C VAL A 69 -3.20 -10.03 18.11
N ALA A 70 -1.96 -9.60 18.39
CA ALA A 70 -1.59 -8.20 18.58
C ALA A 70 -0.91 -7.73 17.26
N LEU A 71 -1.69 -7.06 16.41
CA LEU A 71 -1.27 -6.73 15.05
C LEU A 71 -0.55 -5.37 15.01
N GLU A 72 0.63 -5.37 14.40
CA GLU A 72 1.35 -4.19 13.96
C GLU A 72 1.29 -4.10 12.43
N VAL A 73 0.74 -3.02 11.90
CA VAL A 73 0.73 -2.74 10.45
C VAL A 73 1.75 -1.66 10.15
N ILE A 74 2.75 -1.98 9.35
CA ILE A 74 3.73 -1.03 8.84
C ILE A 74 3.26 -0.56 7.47
N ALA A 75 2.86 0.71 7.40
CA ALA A 75 2.53 1.33 6.13
C ALA A 75 3.80 1.83 5.47
N ASP A 76 4.18 1.25 4.35
CA ASP A 76 5.37 1.66 3.60
C ASP A 76 5.12 1.57 2.09
N ASP A 77 6.04 2.17 1.33
CA ASP A 77 6.02 2.15 -0.12
C ASP A 77 6.24 0.71 -0.63
N GLN A 78 5.65 0.39 -1.78
CA GLN A 78 5.63 -0.97 -2.34
C GLN A 78 7.03 -1.58 -2.49
N ASP A 79 8.03 -0.76 -2.77
CA ASP A 79 9.41 -1.20 -2.93
C ASP A 79 10.12 -1.50 -1.60
N HIS A 80 9.66 -0.90 -0.49
CA HIS A 80 10.24 -1.10 0.83
C HIS A 80 9.62 -2.27 1.60
N THR A 81 8.35 -2.61 1.31
CA THR A 81 7.65 -3.72 2.01
C THR A 81 8.38 -5.06 1.85
N SER A 82 8.94 -5.34 0.67
CA SER A 82 9.73 -6.55 0.41
C SER A 82 11.06 -6.58 1.18
N GLN A 83 11.66 -5.42 1.45
CA GLN A 83 12.89 -5.32 2.25
C GLN A 83 12.61 -5.60 3.74
N LEU A 84 11.49 -5.11 4.27
CA LEU A 84 11.06 -5.41 5.64
C LEU A 84 10.86 -6.92 5.83
N LEU A 85 10.27 -7.58 4.83
CA LEU A 85 10.08 -9.03 4.82
C LEU A 85 11.44 -9.76 4.83
N SER A 86 12.37 -9.37 3.95
CA SER A 86 13.69 -9.98 3.85
C SER A 86 14.52 -9.83 5.14
N ARG A 87 14.37 -8.70 5.86
CA ARG A 87 15.02 -8.45 7.16
C ARG A 87 14.32 -9.13 8.33
N GLY A 88 13.17 -9.79 8.10
CA GLY A 88 12.38 -10.40 9.15
C GLY A 88 11.74 -9.39 10.10
N GLU A 89 11.59 -8.13 9.69
CA GLU A 89 10.88 -7.10 10.45
C GLU A 89 9.38 -7.37 10.43
N VAL A 90 8.87 -7.91 9.32
CA VAL A 90 7.50 -8.39 9.16
C VAL A 90 7.47 -9.85 8.73
N ILE A 91 6.37 -10.53 8.97
CA ILE A 91 6.16 -11.94 8.57
C ILE A 91 5.47 -12.07 7.22
N GLY A 92 4.82 -11.02 6.77
CA GLY A 92 4.13 -10.95 5.49
C GLY A 92 4.06 -9.51 4.98
N CYS A 93 3.88 -9.35 3.69
CA CYS A 93 3.67 -8.04 3.10
C CYS A 93 2.71 -8.10 1.90
N ILE A 94 2.01 -7.00 1.68
CA ILE A 94 1.27 -6.76 0.44
C ILE A 94 2.19 -6.02 -0.53
N SER A 95 2.46 -6.66 -1.67
CA SER A 95 3.41 -6.17 -2.68
C SER A 95 2.85 -6.33 -4.08
N THR A 96 3.37 -5.56 -5.03
CA THR A 96 3.11 -5.73 -6.47
C THR A 96 4.08 -6.70 -7.15
N SER A 97 5.08 -7.20 -6.41
CA SER A 97 6.05 -8.16 -6.93
C SER A 97 5.43 -9.54 -7.09
N ALA A 98 5.51 -10.11 -8.29
CA ALA A 98 5.14 -11.50 -8.54
C ALA A 98 6.23 -12.50 -8.14
N LYS A 99 7.40 -12.02 -7.66
CA LYS A 99 8.52 -12.89 -7.26
C LYS A 99 8.59 -12.96 -5.75
N ALA A 100 8.57 -14.19 -5.24
CA ALA A 100 8.83 -14.45 -3.82
C ALA A 100 10.28 -14.12 -3.46
N ALA A 101 10.50 -13.53 -2.28
CA ALA A 101 11.82 -13.53 -1.66
C ALA A 101 12.17 -14.95 -1.16
N ASP A 102 13.46 -15.22 -0.98
CA ASP A 102 13.93 -16.53 -0.51
C ASP A 102 13.30 -16.91 0.84
N GLY A 103 12.68 -18.09 0.87
CA GLY A 103 12.01 -18.60 2.06
C GLY A 103 10.56 -18.09 2.25
N PHE A 104 9.99 -17.41 1.26
CA PHE A 104 8.61 -16.93 1.27
C PHE A 104 7.80 -17.48 0.09
N VAL A 105 6.50 -17.42 0.21
CA VAL A 105 5.54 -17.78 -0.84
C VAL A 105 4.82 -16.51 -1.29
N VAL A 106 4.55 -16.40 -2.58
CA VAL A 106 3.73 -15.32 -3.15
C VAL A 106 2.41 -15.89 -3.62
N GLU A 107 1.34 -15.24 -3.24
CA GLU A 107 -0.02 -15.53 -3.69
C GLU A 107 -0.63 -14.28 -4.32
N CYS A 108 -1.27 -14.45 -5.49
CA CYS A 108 -1.96 -13.35 -6.16
C CYS A 108 -3.33 -13.13 -5.51
N LEU A 109 -3.51 -11.97 -4.89
CA LEU A 109 -4.79 -11.60 -4.25
C LEU A 109 -5.76 -10.92 -5.22
N GLY A 110 -5.28 -10.45 -6.37
CA GLY A 110 -6.08 -9.73 -7.36
C GLY A 110 -5.36 -8.52 -7.94
N ALA A 111 -6.13 -7.61 -8.51
CA ALA A 111 -5.63 -6.37 -9.08
C ALA A 111 -6.45 -5.18 -8.58
N MET A 112 -5.79 -4.08 -8.28
CA MET A 112 -6.42 -2.82 -7.96
C MET A 112 -6.57 -1.98 -9.23
N GLU A 113 -7.80 -1.60 -9.55
CA GLU A 113 -8.08 -0.74 -10.68
C GLU A 113 -7.94 0.72 -10.28
N TYR A 114 -7.14 1.47 -11.03
CA TYR A 114 -7.01 2.92 -10.93
C TYR A 114 -7.68 3.59 -12.11
N ARG A 115 -8.42 4.66 -11.84
CA ARG A 115 -9.04 5.52 -12.87
C ARG A 115 -8.60 6.96 -12.66
N CYS A 116 -8.60 7.71 -13.77
CA CYS A 116 -8.33 9.13 -13.75
C CYS A 116 -9.61 9.90 -13.37
N TYR A 117 -9.55 10.65 -12.29
CA TYR A 117 -10.68 11.43 -11.75
C TYR A 117 -10.35 12.90 -11.72
N ALA A 118 -11.39 13.71 -11.89
CA ALA A 118 -11.43 15.15 -11.67
C ALA A 118 -12.87 15.52 -11.30
N THR A 119 -13.07 16.69 -10.70
CA THR A 119 -14.45 17.21 -10.53
C THR A 119 -15.07 17.56 -11.89
N PRO A 120 -16.40 17.51 -12.04
CA PRO A 120 -17.07 17.88 -13.29
C PRO A 120 -16.69 19.27 -13.78
N ASP A 121 -16.69 20.27 -12.90
CA ASP A 121 -16.34 21.66 -13.25
C ASP A 121 -14.90 21.79 -13.71
N PHE A 122 -13.97 21.09 -13.00
CA PHE A 122 -12.57 21.04 -13.39
C PHE A 122 -12.40 20.35 -14.75
N ALA A 123 -13.06 19.24 -14.98
CA ALA A 123 -12.98 18.50 -16.24
C ALA A 123 -13.48 19.33 -17.43
N VAL A 124 -14.61 20.02 -17.29
CA VAL A 124 -15.16 20.91 -18.34
C VAL A 124 -14.22 22.06 -18.64
N SER A 125 -13.61 22.67 -17.62
CA SER A 125 -12.71 23.81 -17.76
C SER A 125 -11.35 23.42 -18.33
N ALA A 126 -10.73 22.34 -17.79
CA ALA A 126 -9.37 21.98 -18.10
C ALA A 126 -9.24 21.04 -19.33
N PHE A 127 -10.28 20.26 -19.59
CA PHE A 127 -10.27 19.21 -20.62
C PHE A 127 -11.51 19.29 -21.55
N PRO A 128 -11.83 20.47 -22.14
CA PRO A 128 -13.02 20.62 -22.99
C PRO A 128 -13.00 19.68 -24.20
N ASP A 129 -11.82 19.37 -24.73
CA ASP A 129 -11.60 18.46 -25.86
C ASP A 129 -11.08 17.08 -25.38
N GLY A 130 -11.26 16.75 -24.11
CA GLY A 130 -10.69 15.55 -23.48
C GLY A 130 -9.24 15.71 -23.08
N LEU A 131 -8.62 14.57 -22.69
CA LEU A 131 -7.25 14.55 -22.24
C LEU A 131 -6.30 14.66 -23.45
N THR A 132 -5.72 15.83 -23.66
CA THR A 132 -4.77 16.13 -24.73
C THR A 132 -3.43 16.56 -24.15
N VAL A 133 -2.35 16.49 -24.92
CA VAL A 133 -1.02 16.94 -24.44
C VAL A 133 -1.04 18.41 -24.02
N PRO A 134 -1.60 19.36 -24.79
CA PRO A 134 -1.70 20.75 -24.34
C PRO A 134 -2.47 20.91 -23.03
N SER A 135 -3.60 20.22 -22.86
CA SER A 135 -4.39 20.30 -21.63
C SER A 135 -3.64 19.75 -20.42
N VAL A 136 -2.91 18.62 -20.56
CA VAL A 136 -2.06 18.06 -19.51
C VAL A 136 -0.93 19.02 -19.12
N LEU A 137 -0.27 19.65 -20.09
CA LEU A 137 0.81 20.60 -19.80
C LEU A 137 0.34 21.86 -19.08
N ALA A 138 -0.92 22.28 -19.33
CA ALA A 138 -1.50 23.48 -18.75
C ALA A 138 -2.17 23.23 -17.38
N THR A 139 -2.36 21.98 -16.97
CA THR A 139 -3.25 21.61 -15.87
C THR A 139 -2.48 20.87 -14.78
N PRO A 140 -2.70 21.21 -13.49
CA PRO A 140 -2.05 20.49 -12.40
C PRO A 140 -2.64 19.09 -12.21
N ALA A 141 -1.78 18.11 -11.95
CA ALA A 141 -2.16 16.78 -11.52
C ALA A 141 -1.89 16.58 -10.01
N VAL A 142 -2.69 15.76 -9.36
CA VAL A 142 -2.51 15.35 -7.97
C VAL A 142 -1.95 13.94 -7.93
N LEU A 143 -0.75 13.78 -7.37
CA LEU A 143 0.01 12.55 -7.30
C LEU A 143 0.32 12.18 -5.85
N PHE A 144 0.61 10.90 -5.61
CA PHE A 144 0.94 10.43 -4.27
C PHE A 144 2.30 10.98 -3.82
N ASN A 145 3.38 10.65 -4.49
CA ASN A 145 4.72 11.16 -4.18
C ASN A 145 5.61 11.21 -5.44
N ARG A 146 6.88 11.63 -5.28
CA ARG A 146 7.82 11.77 -6.40
C ARG A 146 8.37 10.45 -6.95
N LYS A 147 8.22 9.35 -6.19
CA LYS A 147 8.70 8.02 -6.60
C LYS A 147 7.61 7.23 -7.35
N ASP A 148 6.35 7.64 -7.17
CA ASP A 148 5.20 7.00 -7.80
C ASP A 148 5.21 7.30 -9.31
N SER A 149 5.35 6.27 -10.13
CA SER A 149 5.33 6.34 -11.60
C SER A 149 3.93 6.14 -12.20
N LEU A 150 2.92 5.80 -11.38
CA LEU A 150 1.60 5.39 -11.86
C LEU A 150 0.96 6.41 -12.82
N HIS A 151 1.04 7.70 -12.47
CA HIS A 151 0.49 8.77 -13.28
C HIS A 151 1.27 8.98 -14.58
N ASP A 152 2.61 8.96 -14.52
CA ASP A 152 3.45 9.08 -15.70
C ASP A 152 3.26 7.89 -16.65
N ASP A 153 3.10 6.67 -16.11
CA ASP A 153 2.81 5.45 -16.87
C ASP A 153 1.42 5.49 -17.52
N PHE A 154 0.43 6.08 -16.84
CA PHE A 154 -0.90 6.32 -17.39
C PHE A 154 -0.83 7.26 -18.60
N LEU A 155 -0.18 8.42 -18.45
CA LEU A 155 -0.03 9.38 -19.55
C LEU A 155 0.75 8.78 -20.72
N LYS A 156 1.82 8.04 -20.43
CA LYS A 156 2.61 7.34 -21.44
C LYS A 156 1.80 6.31 -22.21
N ARG A 157 0.94 5.55 -21.52
CA ARG A 157 0.02 4.60 -22.18
C ARG A 157 -1.02 5.30 -23.04
N HIS A 158 -1.54 6.44 -22.56
CA HIS A 158 -2.56 7.20 -23.26
C HIS A 158 -2.02 7.89 -24.52
N PHE A 159 -0.85 8.52 -24.45
CA PHE A 159 -0.26 9.29 -25.57
C PHE A 159 0.75 8.51 -26.41
N GLY A 160 1.25 7.37 -25.94
CA GLY A 160 2.31 6.61 -26.61
C GLY A 160 3.73 7.13 -26.35
N PHE A 161 3.89 8.22 -25.60
CA PHE A 161 5.18 8.80 -25.20
C PHE A 161 5.10 9.45 -23.82
N ALA A 162 6.26 9.71 -23.20
CA ALA A 162 6.33 10.32 -21.88
C ALA A 162 6.00 11.83 -21.94
N VAL A 163 5.16 12.29 -20.99
CA VAL A 163 4.86 13.71 -20.78
C VAL A 163 5.51 14.14 -19.46
N GLU A 164 6.58 14.93 -19.50
CA GLU A 164 7.42 15.18 -18.34
C GLU A 164 7.18 16.51 -17.62
N ARG A 165 6.70 17.53 -18.34
CA ARG A 165 6.67 18.91 -17.86
C ARG A 165 5.27 19.44 -17.63
N TYR A 166 4.59 18.91 -16.59
CA TYR A 166 3.29 19.42 -16.12
C TYR A 166 3.34 19.73 -14.63
N ALA A 167 2.43 20.59 -14.16
CA ALA A 167 2.33 20.94 -12.75
C ALA A 167 1.89 19.73 -11.92
N ARG A 168 2.50 19.52 -10.75
CA ARG A 168 2.24 18.36 -9.89
C ARG A 168 2.09 18.78 -8.45
N HIS A 169 0.97 18.42 -7.84
CA HIS A 169 0.78 18.43 -6.40
C HIS A 169 1.11 17.04 -5.83
N TYR A 170 1.84 16.97 -4.74
CA TYR A 170 2.20 15.71 -4.10
C TYR A 170 1.54 15.60 -2.74
N LEU A 171 0.61 14.66 -2.61
CA LEU A 171 -0.16 14.39 -1.40
C LEU A 171 0.07 12.93 -0.99
N PRO A 172 1.05 12.63 -0.10
CA PRO A 172 1.49 11.27 0.20
C PRO A 172 0.53 10.56 1.18
N SER A 173 -0.75 10.60 0.89
CA SER A 173 -1.82 9.90 1.56
C SER A 173 -2.93 9.63 0.55
N PRO A 174 -3.44 8.40 0.40
CA PRO A 174 -4.54 8.10 -0.52
C PRO A 174 -5.79 8.93 -0.23
N VAL A 175 -6.08 9.19 1.05
CA VAL A 175 -7.20 10.03 1.47
C VAL A 175 -6.98 11.48 1.05
N ALA A 176 -5.82 12.05 1.34
CA ALA A 176 -5.51 13.42 0.97
C ALA A 176 -5.45 13.62 -0.55
N LEU A 177 -4.97 12.61 -1.30
CA LEU A 177 -4.97 12.62 -2.77
C LEU A 177 -6.40 12.68 -3.30
N LEU A 178 -7.28 11.80 -2.81
CA LEU A 178 -8.70 11.80 -3.20
C LEU A 178 -9.37 13.13 -2.86
N GLU A 179 -9.16 13.66 -1.65
CA GLU A 179 -9.69 14.97 -1.24
C GLU A 179 -9.14 16.10 -2.11
N GLY A 180 -7.85 16.05 -2.47
CA GLY A 180 -7.25 17.02 -3.40
C GLY A 180 -7.93 17.03 -4.77
N VAL A 181 -8.24 15.86 -5.30
CA VAL A 181 -9.01 15.73 -6.55
C VAL A 181 -10.45 16.21 -6.36
N ALA A 182 -11.10 15.81 -5.27
CA ALA A 182 -12.51 16.16 -4.99
C ALA A 182 -12.74 17.66 -4.74
N MET A 183 -11.74 18.39 -4.21
CA MET A 183 -11.82 19.86 -4.08
C MET A 183 -11.47 20.62 -5.37
N GLY A 184 -11.12 19.94 -6.45
CA GLY A 184 -10.80 20.55 -7.73
C GLY A 184 -9.37 21.11 -7.82
N ALA A 185 -8.43 20.63 -7.01
CA ALA A 185 -7.03 21.06 -7.08
C ALA A 185 -6.29 20.54 -8.32
N GLY A 186 -6.84 19.52 -8.98
CA GLY A 186 -6.27 18.89 -10.15
C GLY A 186 -7.00 17.60 -10.52
N TYR A 187 -6.45 16.89 -11.48
CA TYR A 187 -6.88 15.53 -11.82
C TYR A 187 -5.86 14.52 -11.27
N GLY A 188 -6.29 13.30 -10.98
CA GLY A 188 -5.41 12.29 -10.40
C GLY A 188 -5.87 10.86 -10.63
N LEU A 189 -4.95 9.91 -10.45
CA LEU A 189 -5.28 8.49 -10.45
C LEU A 189 -5.65 8.06 -9.03
N VAL A 190 -6.85 7.51 -8.89
CA VAL A 190 -7.40 7.07 -7.61
C VAL A 190 -7.90 5.63 -7.77
N PRO A 191 -7.71 4.75 -6.77
CA PRO A 191 -8.34 3.44 -6.77
C PRO A 191 -9.85 3.58 -6.95
N SER A 192 -10.43 2.82 -7.88
CA SER A 192 -11.88 2.89 -8.15
C SER A 192 -12.73 2.56 -6.92
N TRP A 193 -12.24 1.69 -6.05
CA TRP A 193 -12.92 1.37 -4.78
C TRP A 193 -12.96 2.55 -3.81
N GLN A 194 -11.93 3.39 -3.80
CA GLN A 194 -11.88 4.56 -2.93
C GLN A 194 -12.80 5.68 -3.45
N ALA A 195 -12.97 5.79 -4.77
CA ALA A 195 -13.83 6.79 -5.40
C ALA A 195 -15.31 6.37 -5.49
N ALA A 196 -15.65 5.10 -5.27
CA ALA A 196 -17.01 4.57 -5.40
C ALA A 196 -18.08 5.24 -4.49
N PRO A 197 -17.73 5.80 -3.29
CA PRO A 197 -18.70 6.51 -2.45
C PRO A 197 -19.00 7.95 -2.88
N LEU A 198 -18.25 8.52 -3.84
CA LEU A 198 -18.41 9.89 -4.33
C LEU A 198 -19.31 9.92 -5.58
#